data_f0b4597c2e8776dc20ed0e8951c98cd7
#
_entry.id   f0b4597c2e8776dc20ed0e8951c98cd7
#
_cell.length_a   1.000
_cell.length_b   1.000
_cell.length_c   1.000
_cell.angle_alpha   90.00
_cell.angle_beta   90.00
_cell.angle_gamma   90.00
#
_symmetry.space_group_name_H-M   'P 1'
#
loop_
_entity.id
_entity.type
_entity.pdbx_description
1 polymer ?
#
loop_
_entity_poly.entity_id
_entity_poly.type
_entity_poly.pdbx_seq_one_letter_code
_entity_poly.pdbx_strand_id
1 'polypeptide(L)'
;MTSSRVGRQARINELLATMAIRSQTELAKLLAAEGIDVTQATLSRDLDELGAVKLRGADSGAPIYVIPEDGSPVRGVQGGTSRLSRLLAELLVSADSSGNLTVLRTPPGAAQFLASAIDRAALEEVVGSIAGDDTVAVIAREPLSGKDLAERFAALAQRSSALDTD
;
A
#
# COMPACT_ATOMS: atom_id res chain seq x y z
N MET A 1 -12.13 3.11 -29.98
CA MET A 1 -10.76 3.59 -29.78
C MET A 1 -10.13 2.88 -28.59
N THR A 2 -9.06 2.20 -28.81
CA THR A 2 -8.25 1.67 -27.70
C THR A 2 -7.62 2.85 -26.98
N SER A 3 -8.12 3.16 -25.80
CA SER A 3 -7.52 4.18 -24.93
C SER A 3 -6.08 3.78 -24.61
N SER A 4 -5.13 4.70 -24.79
CA SER A 4 -3.76 4.46 -24.39
C SER A 4 -3.72 4.17 -22.87
N ARG A 5 -2.71 3.42 -22.40
CA ARG A 5 -2.51 3.14 -20.98
C ARG A 5 -2.56 4.44 -20.13
N VAL A 6 -1.85 5.46 -20.60
CA VAL A 6 -1.80 6.77 -19.90
C VAL A 6 -3.18 7.42 -19.84
N GLY A 7 -3.90 7.45 -20.94
CA GLY A 7 -5.26 8.01 -20.98
C GLY A 7 -6.24 7.25 -20.10
N ARG A 8 -6.16 5.93 -20.12
CA ARG A 8 -6.99 5.07 -19.25
C ARG A 8 -6.69 5.30 -17.76
N GLN A 9 -5.42 5.33 -17.38
CA GLN A 9 -5.03 5.57 -15.98
C GLN A 9 -5.42 6.98 -15.51
N ALA A 10 -5.28 8.00 -16.36
CA ALA A 10 -5.77 9.34 -16.06
C ALA A 10 -7.28 9.35 -15.80
N ARG A 11 -8.04 8.64 -16.61
CA ARG A 11 -9.50 8.56 -16.43
C ARG A 11 -9.89 7.79 -15.16
N ILE A 12 -9.19 6.72 -14.85
CA ILE A 12 -9.39 5.97 -13.57
C ILE A 12 -9.15 6.93 -12.40
N ASN A 13 -8.08 7.70 -12.42
CA ASN A 13 -7.77 8.67 -11.36
C ASN A 13 -8.91 9.70 -11.18
N GLU A 14 -9.43 10.26 -12.25
CA GLU A 14 -10.55 11.20 -12.22
C GLU A 14 -11.82 10.57 -11.64
N LEU A 15 -12.16 9.35 -12.07
CA LEU A 15 -13.34 8.64 -11.58
C LEU A 15 -13.23 8.36 -10.08
N LEU A 16 -12.08 7.89 -9.62
CA LEU A 16 -11.84 7.61 -8.19
C LEU A 16 -11.79 8.88 -7.34
N ALA A 17 -11.40 10.02 -7.92
CA ALA A 17 -11.41 11.31 -7.22
C ALA A 17 -12.82 11.90 -7.07
N THR A 18 -13.73 11.60 -8.00
CA THR A 18 -15.05 12.25 -8.07
C THR A 18 -16.21 11.36 -7.63
N MET A 19 -16.02 10.04 -7.61
CA MET A 19 -17.08 9.07 -7.32
C MET A 19 -16.64 8.06 -6.27
N ALA A 20 -17.59 7.65 -5.43
CA ALA A 20 -17.38 6.57 -4.46
C ALA A 20 -17.53 5.20 -5.13
N ILE A 21 -16.44 4.69 -5.71
CA ILE A 21 -16.40 3.41 -6.42
C ILE A 21 -15.99 2.29 -5.45
N ARG A 22 -16.79 1.25 -5.38
CA ARG A 22 -16.67 0.18 -4.37
C ARG A 22 -16.08 -1.12 -4.90
N SER A 23 -16.12 -1.33 -6.23
CA SER A 23 -15.62 -2.56 -6.83
C SER A 23 -14.95 -2.31 -8.18
N GLN A 24 -14.07 -3.24 -8.57
CA GLN A 24 -13.46 -3.22 -9.90
C GLN A 24 -14.52 -3.41 -11.01
N THR A 25 -15.56 -4.19 -10.73
CA THR A 25 -16.68 -4.38 -11.68
C THR A 25 -17.42 -3.07 -11.94
N GLU A 26 -17.68 -2.28 -10.91
CA GLU A 26 -18.28 -0.96 -11.02
C GLU A 26 -17.40 0.00 -11.84
N LEU A 27 -16.12 0.03 -11.55
CA LEU A 27 -15.15 0.84 -12.30
C LEU A 27 -15.07 0.42 -13.77
N ALA A 28 -15.03 -0.89 -14.06
CA ALA A 28 -15.03 -1.42 -15.43
C ALA A 28 -16.29 -1.01 -16.20
N LYS A 29 -17.46 -1.02 -15.58
CA LYS A 29 -18.71 -0.55 -16.19
C LYS A 29 -18.70 0.93 -16.54
N LEU A 30 -18.16 1.76 -15.64
CA LEU A 30 -18.02 3.20 -15.87
C LEU A 30 -17.08 3.48 -17.05
N LEU A 31 -15.95 2.78 -17.12
CA LEU A 31 -15.01 2.90 -18.22
C LEU A 31 -15.63 2.43 -19.53
N ALA A 32 -16.34 1.30 -19.54
CA ALA A 32 -17.01 0.77 -20.72
C ALA A 32 -18.10 1.72 -21.25
N ALA A 33 -18.83 2.40 -20.35
CA ALA A 33 -19.82 3.41 -20.73
C ALA A 33 -19.20 4.60 -21.49
N GLU A 34 -17.90 4.84 -21.30
CA GLU A 34 -17.12 5.87 -21.99
C GLU A 34 -16.35 5.31 -23.22
N GLY A 35 -16.61 4.06 -23.59
CA GLY A 35 -15.93 3.40 -24.70
C GLY A 35 -14.53 2.87 -24.38
N ILE A 36 -14.19 2.76 -23.11
CA ILE A 36 -12.90 2.23 -22.65
C ILE A 36 -13.12 0.79 -22.14
N ASP A 37 -12.92 -0.18 -23.02
CA ASP A 37 -13.00 -1.59 -22.66
C ASP A 37 -11.68 -2.04 -22.04
N VAL A 38 -11.78 -2.68 -20.87
CA VAL A 38 -10.62 -3.14 -20.09
C VAL A 38 -10.91 -4.52 -19.50
N THR A 39 -9.93 -5.40 -19.56
CA THR A 39 -10.01 -6.69 -18.86
C THR A 39 -9.79 -6.50 -17.37
N GLN A 40 -10.31 -7.43 -16.56
CA GLN A 40 -10.10 -7.39 -15.10
C GLN A 40 -8.61 -7.43 -14.75
N ALA A 41 -7.81 -8.22 -15.44
CA ALA A 41 -6.37 -8.31 -15.21
C ALA A 41 -5.66 -6.96 -15.49
N THR A 42 -6.03 -6.29 -16.57
CA THR A 42 -5.48 -4.97 -16.92
C THR A 42 -5.92 -3.91 -15.92
N LEU A 43 -7.19 -3.92 -15.53
CA LEU A 43 -7.71 -2.98 -14.54
C LEU A 43 -7.05 -3.15 -13.17
N SER A 44 -6.85 -4.40 -12.74
CA SER A 44 -6.13 -4.72 -11.51
C SER A 44 -4.70 -4.18 -11.51
N ARG A 45 -3.99 -4.35 -12.62
CA ARG A 45 -2.63 -3.79 -12.79
C ARG A 45 -2.62 -2.26 -12.79
N ASP A 46 -3.58 -1.64 -13.47
CA ASP A 46 -3.69 -0.18 -13.49
C ASP A 46 -3.93 0.38 -12.09
N LEU A 47 -4.82 -0.24 -11.31
CA LEU A 47 -5.07 0.14 -9.92
C LEU A 47 -3.83 -0.02 -9.04
N ASP A 48 -3.09 -1.11 -9.18
CA ASP A 48 -1.83 -1.34 -8.47
C ASP A 48 -0.78 -0.28 -8.80
N GLU A 49 -0.61 0.03 -10.07
CA GLU A 49 0.35 1.04 -10.53
C GLU A 49 0.00 2.45 -10.07
N LEU A 50 -1.30 2.79 -10.04
CA LEU A 50 -1.79 4.05 -9.52
C LEU A 50 -1.74 4.14 -7.99
N GLY A 51 -1.46 3.02 -7.32
CA GLY A 51 -1.44 2.96 -5.87
C GLY A 51 -2.83 3.05 -5.25
N ALA A 52 -3.87 2.65 -5.99
CA ALA A 52 -5.23 2.64 -5.48
C ALA A 52 -5.38 1.69 -4.29
N VAL A 53 -6.11 2.13 -3.29
CA VAL A 53 -6.36 1.41 -2.04
C VAL A 53 -7.84 1.47 -1.70
N LYS A 54 -8.33 0.50 -0.92
CA LYS A 54 -9.70 0.53 -0.41
C LYS A 54 -9.74 1.16 0.98
N LEU A 55 -10.57 2.18 1.14
CA LEU A 55 -10.85 2.85 2.40
C LEU A 55 -12.24 2.52 2.90
N ARG A 56 -12.38 2.23 4.20
CA ARG A 56 -13.66 2.35 4.87
C ARG A 56 -13.84 3.79 5.35
N GLY A 57 -14.96 4.40 4.99
CA GLY A 57 -15.36 5.68 5.56
C GLY A 57 -15.66 5.58 7.07
N ALA A 58 -15.62 6.72 7.76
CA ALA A 58 -15.90 6.81 9.19
C ALA A 58 -17.29 6.27 9.58
N ASP A 59 -18.22 6.22 8.63
CA ASP A 59 -19.62 5.79 8.83
C ASP A 59 -19.84 4.28 8.64
N SER A 60 -18.77 3.46 8.74
CA SER A 60 -18.83 1.99 8.54
C SER A 60 -19.50 1.53 7.23
N GLY A 61 -19.53 2.38 6.21
CA GLY A 61 -19.99 2.03 4.87
C GLY A 61 -19.09 1.03 4.16
N ALA A 62 -19.54 0.53 3.01
CA ALA A 62 -18.73 -0.34 2.16
C ALA A 62 -17.42 0.36 1.75
N PRO A 63 -16.27 -0.36 1.70
CA PRO A 63 -15.01 0.24 1.30
C PRO A 63 -15.08 0.83 -0.11
N ILE A 64 -14.43 1.96 -0.31
CA ILE A 64 -14.30 2.64 -1.61
C ILE A 64 -12.84 2.66 -2.05
N TYR A 65 -12.63 2.66 -3.36
CA TYR A 65 -11.30 2.87 -3.93
C TYR A 65 -10.91 4.34 -3.88
N VAL A 66 -9.70 4.62 -3.44
CA VAL A 66 -9.09 5.95 -3.50
C VAL A 66 -7.66 5.84 -3.98
N ILE A 67 -7.18 6.89 -4.61
CA ILE A 67 -5.76 7.05 -4.94
C ILE A 67 -5.21 8.15 -4.04
N PRO A 68 -4.20 7.86 -3.19
CA PRO A 68 -3.58 8.89 -2.38
C PRO A 68 -2.94 9.95 -3.28
N GLU A 69 -3.32 11.20 -3.08
CA GLU A 69 -2.68 12.31 -3.77
C GLU A 69 -1.25 12.50 -3.24
N ASP A 70 -0.32 12.76 -4.15
CA ASP A 70 1.07 13.14 -3.87
C ASP A 70 1.84 12.22 -2.91
N GLY A 71 1.52 10.92 -2.91
CA GLY A 71 2.18 9.96 -2.04
C GLY A 71 1.87 10.14 -0.55
N SER A 72 0.92 11.01 -0.22
CA SER A 72 0.47 11.18 1.16
C SER A 72 -0.25 9.92 1.64
N PRO A 73 0.13 9.38 2.80
CA PRO A 73 -0.54 8.22 3.34
C PRO A 73 -1.99 8.56 3.69
N VAL A 74 -2.93 7.82 3.13
CA VAL A 74 -4.34 7.93 3.50
C VAL A 74 -4.56 7.11 4.76
N ARG A 75 -4.83 7.77 5.86
CA ARG A 75 -5.06 7.10 7.15
C ARG A 75 -6.30 6.20 7.09
N GLY A 76 -6.21 5.04 7.71
CA GLY A 76 -7.33 4.11 7.85
C GLY A 76 -7.55 3.17 6.66
N VAL A 77 -6.55 2.96 5.83
CA VAL A 77 -6.62 2.07 4.66
C VAL A 77 -6.73 0.60 5.09
N GLN A 78 -7.85 -0.04 4.78
CA GLN A 78 -7.91 -1.49 4.81
C GLN A 78 -7.21 -2.08 3.58
N GLY A 79 -6.21 -2.91 3.81
CA GLY A 79 -5.41 -3.53 2.76
C GLY A 79 -3.96 -3.07 2.75
N GLY A 80 -3.65 -1.85 3.15
CA GLY A 80 -2.28 -1.37 3.29
C GLY A 80 -1.47 -2.20 4.29
N THR A 81 -2.04 -2.48 5.45
CA THR A 81 -1.40 -3.31 6.49
C THR A 81 -1.30 -4.78 6.06
N SER A 82 -2.29 -5.34 5.37
CA SER A 82 -2.24 -6.72 4.86
C SER A 82 -1.19 -6.88 3.78
N ARG A 83 -1.08 -5.92 2.88
CA ARG A 83 -0.01 -5.91 1.87
C ARG A 83 1.37 -5.78 2.52
N LEU A 84 1.50 -4.88 3.49
CA LEU A 84 2.74 -4.69 4.24
C LEU A 84 3.14 -5.98 4.98
N SER A 85 2.21 -6.65 5.65
CA SER A 85 2.47 -7.92 6.34
C SER A 85 3.02 -8.99 5.38
N ARG A 86 2.42 -9.11 4.21
CA ARG A 86 2.88 -10.06 3.19
C ARG A 86 4.27 -9.72 2.68
N LEU A 87 4.53 -8.45 2.36
CA LEU A 87 5.84 -8.01 1.89
C LEU A 87 6.92 -8.13 2.95
N LEU A 88 6.60 -7.87 4.21
CA LEU A 88 7.51 -8.12 5.33
C LEU A 88 7.83 -9.61 5.46
N ALA A 89 6.84 -10.49 5.34
CA ALA A 89 7.06 -11.94 5.38
C ALA A 89 7.99 -12.42 4.26
N GLU A 90 7.86 -11.83 3.07
CA GLU A 90 8.68 -12.20 1.89
C GLU A 90 10.07 -11.56 1.89
N LEU A 91 10.19 -10.30 2.31
CA LEU A 91 11.36 -9.47 2.07
C LEU A 91 12.18 -9.15 3.33
N LEU A 92 11.62 -9.26 4.52
CA LEU A 92 12.36 -8.91 5.74
C LEU A 92 13.38 -9.99 6.11
N VAL A 93 14.65 -9.65 5.98
CA VAL A 93 15.77 -10.52 6.39
C VAL A 93 16.06 -10.37 7.88
N SER A 94 16.12 -9.14 8.37
CA SER A 94 16.34 -8.84 9.78
C SER A 94 15.85 -7.44 10.13
N ALA A 95 15.56 -7.23 11.42
CA ALA A 95 15.20 -5.93 11.97
C ALA A 95 16.09 -5.65 13.19
N ASP A 96 16.64 -4.44 13.23
CA ASP A 96 17.44 -3.96 14.34
C ASP A 96 16.99 -2.54 14.71
N SER A 97 17.48 -1.99 15.80
CA SER A 97 17.04 -0.67 16.26
C SER A 97 18.13 0.04 17.05
N SER A 98 18.06 1.37 17.06
CA SER A 98 18.87 2.24 17.89
C SER A 98 18.08 3.52 18.15
N GLY A 99 17.86 3.87 19.41
CA GLY A 99 17.04 5.04 19.77
C GLY A 99 15.64 4.96 19.19
N ASN A 100 15.28 5.92 18.35
CA ASN A 100 14.00 5.97 17.63
C ASN A 100 14.10 5.43 16.19
N LEU A 101 15.23 4.85 15.81
CA LEU A 101 15.44 4.28 14.50
C LEU A 101 15.23 2.77 14.48
N THR A 102 14.50 2.31 13.49
CA THR A 102 14.37 0.90 13.15
C THR A 102 15.07 0.66 11.83
N VAL A 103 15.95 -0.34 11.76
CA VAL A 103 16.69 -0.67 10.56
C VAL A 103 16.23 -2.04 10.07
N LEU A 104 15.60 -2.05 8.90
CA LEU A 104 15.12 -3.26 8.25
C LEU A 104 16.08 -3.65 7.13
N ARG A 105 16.46 -4.92 7.10
CA ARG A 105 17.29 -5.47 6.01
C ARG A 105 16.40 -6.28 5.07
N THR A 106 16.67 -6.14 3.78
CA THR A 106 15.98 -6.86 2.71
C THR A 106 17.02 -7.51 1.78
N PRO A 107 16.59 -8.39 0.87
CA PRO A 107 17.45 -8.77 -0.25
C PRO A 107 17.84 -7.54 -1.09
N PRO A 108 18.98 -7.59 -1.79
CA PRO A 108 19.40 -6.48 -2.67
C PRO A 108 18.31 -6.07 -3.66
N GLY A 109 18.09 -4.77 -3.79
CA GLY A 109 17.10 -4.19 -4.69
C GLY A 109 15.67 -4.12 -4.14
N ALA A 110 15.37 -4.71 -2.99
CA ALA A 110 14.01 -4.79 -2.45
C ALA A 110 13.66 -3.68 -1.45
N ALA A 111 14.63 -2.90 -0.97
CA ALA A 111 14.40 -1.91 0.09
C ALA A 111 13.39 -0.83 -0.31
N GLN A 112 13.50 -0.27 -1.51
CA GLN A 112 12.56 0.75 -2.03
C GLN A 112 11.13 0.22 -2.09
N PHE A 113 10.95 -1.03 -2.50
CA PHE A 113 9.66 -1.67 -2.60
C PHE A 113 9.00 -1.83 -1.21
N LEU A 114 9.76 -2.29 -0.23
CA LEU A 114 9.29 -2.43 1.15
C LEU A 114 9.00 -1.07 1.78
N ALA A 115 9.85 -0.07 1.60
CA ALA A 115 9.65 1.28 2.10
C ALA A 115 8.36 1.91 1.55
N SER A 116 8.07 1.74 0.26
CA SER A 116 6.83 2.19 -0.35
C SER A 116 5.60 1.54 0.31
N ALA A 117 5.67 0.26 0.65
CA ALA A 117 4.59 -0.43 1.34
C ALA A 117 4.39 0.08 2.77
N ILE A 118 5.48 0.40 3.48
CA ILE A 118 5.44 1.00 4.82
C ILE A 118 4.74 2.37 4.77
N ASP A 119 5.13 3.21 3.81
CA ASP A 119 4.54 4.54 3.65
C ASP A 119 3.04 4.47 3.33
N ARG A 120 2.64 3.55 2.45
CA ARG A 120 1.23 3.35 2.09
C ARG A 120 0.38 2.74 3.20
N ALA A 121 0.98 1.98 4.10
CA ALA A 121 0.27 1.43 5.25
C ALA A 121 -0.13 2.52 6.27
N ALA A 122 0.46 3.70 6.17
CA ALA A 122 0.14 4.88 6.99
C ALA A 122 0.10 4.58 8.49
N LEU A 123 1.08 3.85 8.99
CA LEU A 123 1.18 3.51 10.40
C LEU A 123 1.39 4.78 11.24
N GLU A 124 0.56 4.98 12.24
CA GLU A 124 0.68 6.14 13.13
C GLU A 124 2.01 6.15 13.90
N GLU A 125 2.56 4.98 14.14
CA GLU A 125 3.83 4.78 14.84
C GLU A 125 5.05 5.20 14.01
N VAL A 126 4.87 5.47 12.71
CA VAL A 126 5.94 5.81 11.77
C VAL A 126 5.88 7.29 11.40
N VAL A 127 7.00 7.99 11.57
CA VAL A 127 7.16 9.37 11.09
C VAL A 127 7.46 9.38 9.59
N GLY A 128 8.33 8.48 9.16
CA GLY A 128 8.76 8.33 7.77
C GLY A 128 9.80 7.24 7.63
N SER A 129 10.22 7.00 6.39
CA SER A 129 11.24 6.01 6.06
C SER A 129 12.19 6.51 4.98
N ILE A 130 13.41 5.98 5.00
CA ILE A 130 14.46 6.23 3.99
C ILE A 130 14.98 4.87 3.54
N ALA A 131 15.01 4.62 2.25
CA ALA A 131 15.45 3.36 1.70
C ALA A 131 16.73 3.49 0.87
N GLY A 132 17.65 2.57 1.11
CA GLY A 132 18.79 2.30 0.23
C GLY A 132 18.47 1.17 -0.75
N ASP A 133 19.44 0.34 -1.04
CA ASP A 133 19.28 -0.84 -1.92
C ASP A 133 18.73 -2.06 -1.15
N ASP A 134 19.28 -2.37 0.01
CA ASP A 134 18.96 -3.52 0.86
C ASP A 134 18.60 -3.15 2.30
N THR A 135 18.49 -1.87 2.59
CA THR A 135 18.30 -1.35 3.94
C THR A 135 17.22 -0.26 3.95
N VAL A 136 16.30 -0.34 4.88
CA VAL A 136 15.30 0.70 5.15
C VAL A 136 15.48 1.21 6.56
N ALA A 137 15.69 2.52 6.72
CA ALA A 137 15.64 3.18 8.01
C ALA A 137 14.25 3.76 8.23
N VAL A 138 13.60 3.35 9.31
CA VAL A 138 12.25 3.80 9.67
C VAL A 138 12.32 4.58 10.98
N ILE A 139 11.71 5.74 11.00
CA ILE A 139 11.73 6.62 12.16
C ILE A 139 10.47 6.40 12.97
N ALA A 140 10.62 5.92 14.20
CA ALA A 140 9.51 5.72 15.13
C ALA A 140 9.03 7.06 15.70
N ARG A 141 7.72 7.20 15.81
CA ARG A 141 7.10 8.37 16.43
C ARG A 141 7.17 8.27 17.96
N GLU A 142 7.67 9.31 18.59
CA GLU A 142 7.65 9.38 20.04
C GLU A 142 6.22 9.23 20.61
N PRO A 143 6.03 8.54 21.74
CA PRO A 143 7.03 7.99 22.67
C PRO A 143 7.58 6.61 22.31
N LEU A 144 7.25 6.03 21.17
CA LEU A 144 7.72 4.71 20.75
C LEU A 144 9.22 4.73 20.44
N SER A 145 9.89 3.64 20.79
CA SER A 145 11.28 3.43 20.42
C SER A 145 11.39 2.70 19.07
N GLY A 146 12.58 2.75 18.46
CA GLY A 146 12.88 1.93 17.29
C GLY A 146 12.74 0.44 17.58
N LYS A 147 13.01 0.01 18.82
CA LYS A 147 12.82 -1.38 19.25
C LYS A 147 11.34 -1.79 19.21
N ASP A 148 10.44 -0.95 19.74
CA ASP A 148 9.01 -1.21 19.71
C ASP A 148 8.51 -1.37 18.27
N LEU A 149 8.99 -0.51 17.38
CA LEU A 149 8.63 -0.55 15.97
C LEU A 149 9.21 -1.78 15.26
N ALA A 150 10.45 -2.17 15.58
CA ALA A 150 11.06 -3.39 15.04
C ALA A 150 10.26 -4.64 15.45
N GLU A 151 9.83 -4.73 16.69
CA GLU A 151 8.98 -5.81 17.20
C GLU A 151 7.61 -5.85 16.47
N ARG A 152 7.04 -4.69 16.20
CA ARG A 152 5.79 -4.58 15.45
C ARG A 152 5.94 -5.07 14.01
N PHE A 153 7.00 -4.71 13.32
CA PHE A 153 7.26 -5.22 11.96
C PHE A 153 7.48 -6.73 11.94
N ALA A 154 8.22 -7.25 12.90
CA ALA A 154 8.40 -8.69 13.04
C ALA A 154 7.07 -9.43 13.29
N ALA A 155 6.20 -8.87 14.12
CA ALA A 155 4.87 -9.43 14.38
C ALA A 155 3.98 -9.40 13.12
N LEU A 156 4.03 -8.32 12.33
CA LEU A 156 3.30 -8.22 11.06
C LEU A 156 3.78 -9.27 10.05
N ALA A 157 5.09 -9.52 9.96
CA ALA A 157 5.65 -10.54 9.10
C ALA A 157 5.14 -11.94 9.46
N GLN A 158 5.03 -12.25 10.74
CA GLN A 158 4.55 -13.56 11.23
C GLN A 158 3.07 -13.80 10.95
N ARG A 159 2.24 -12.76 10.96
CA ARG A 159 0.80 -12.89 10.69
C ARG A 159 0.51 -13.38 9.27
N SER A 160 1.31 -12.97 8.30
CA SER A 160 1.12 -13.41 6.91
C SER A 160 1.51 -14.87 6.71
N SER A 161 2.60 -15.32 7.34
CA SER A 161 3.03 -16.71 7.22
C SER A 161 2.06 -17.71 7.87
N ALA A 162 1.23 -17.28 8.81
CA ALA A 162 0.21 -18.12 9.44
C ALA A 162 -1.05 -18.30 8.58
N LEU A 163 -1.31 -17.37 7.65
CA LEU A 163 -2.48 -17.43 6.76
C LEU A 163 -2.22 -18.27 5.49
N ASP A 164 -0.97 -18.50 5.13
CA ASP A 164 -0.59 -19.30 3.97
C ASP A 164 -0.45 -20.80 4.27
N THR A 165 -0.77 -21.24 5.49
CA THR A 165 -0.58 -22.64 5.93
C THR A 165 -1.90 -23.41 6.07
N ASP A 166 -3.05 -22.81 5.75
CA ASP A 166 -4.36 -23.48 5.76
C ASP A 166 -4.88 -23.79 4.36
#